data_60383b2971df65ccdc6f83d9d7fbeb1e
#
_entry.id   60383b2971df65ccdc6f83d9d7fbeb1e
#
_cell.length_a   1.000
_cell.length_b   1.000
_cell.length_c   1.000
_cell.angle_alpha   90.00
_cell.angle_beta   90.00
_cell.angle_gamma   90.00
#
_symmetry.space_group_name_H-M   'P 1'
#
loop_
_entity.id
_entity.type
_entity.pdbx_description
1 polymer ?
#
loop_
_entity_poly.entity_id
_entity_poly.type
_entity_poly.pdbx_seq_one_letter_code
_entity_poly.pdbx_strand_id
1 'polypeptide(L)'
;MKKLLLLLLCVPMIGFGQILGSISSLTISPVNPNNTDTVYVYAELLFTSSGCPLDMKSHSVLGNNIVASTQHCLGMLTAICNTTDTFKLNPLVVGTYTFDLTLSSGGGSPPCTAGIVPDDNDVISFNVVTSVGIEEQTTKKELLYTTDILGREIPFKPNTPLLYIYNDGTVERKMIIKE
;
A
#
# COMPACT_ATOMS: atom_id res chain seq x y z
N MET A 1 -60.79 -8.35 -17.45
CA MET A 1 -59.62 -9.17 -17.79
C MET A 1 -58.62 -8.48 -18.73
N LYS A 2 -59.05 -7.77 -19.78
CA LYS A 2 -58.12 -7.06 -20.70
C LYS A 2 -57.31 -5.95 -20.04
N LYS A 3 -57.83 -5.25 -19.02
CA LYS A 3 -57.11 -4.17 -18.31
C LYS A 3 -56.01 -4.74 -17.33
N LEU A 4 -56.23 -5.95 -16.79
CA LEU A 4 -55.22 -6.63 -15.94
C LEU A 4 -54.04 -7.13 -16.74
N LEU A 5 -54.26 -7.56 -17.99
CA LEU A 5 -53.20 -7.99 -18.89
C LEU A 5 -52.28 -6.82 -19.31
N LEU A 6 -52.87 -5.64 -19.50
CA LEU A 6 -52.10 -4.44 -19.82
C LEU A 6 -51.23 -3.97 -18.66
N LEU A 7 -51.72 -4.12 -17.42
CA LEU A 7 -50.92 -3.80 -16.20
C LEU A 7 -49.76 -4.79 -16.00
N LEU A 8 -49.95 -6.09 -16.38
CA LEU A 8 -48.91 -7.08 -16.33
C LEU A 8 -47.81 -6.88 -17.40
N LEU A 9 -48.17 -6.25 -18.54
CA LEU A 9 -47.22 -5.90 -19.60
C LEU A 9 -46.40 -4.64 -19.26
N CYS A 10 -46.90 -3.81 -18.35
CA CYS A 10 -46.19 -2.61 -17.88
C CYS A 10 -45.24 -2.89 -16.69
N VAL A 11 -45.22 -4.11 -16.14
CA VAL A 11 -44.24 -4.58 -15.14
C VAL A 11 -43.12 -5.28 -15.90
N PRO A 12 -41.99 -4.91 -15.86
CA PRO A 12 -41.18 -3.75 -16.01
C PRO A 12 -40.01 -4.04 -16.92
N MET A 13 -39.72 -3.13 -17.71
CA MET A 13 -38.34 -2.93 -18.05
C MET A 13 -37.65 -2.26 -16.84
N ILE A 14 -37.63 -2.92 -15.67
CA ILE A 14 -36.55 -2.68 -14.73
C ILE A 14 -35.35 -3.29 -15.42
N GLY A 15 -34.67 -2.51 -16.24
CA GLY A 15 -33.39 -2.88 -16.79
C GLY A 15 -32.50 -3.13 -15.57
N PHE A 16 -32.19 -4.39 -15.32
CA PHE A 16 -31.03 -4.73 -14.52
C PHE A 16 -29.87 -4.02 -15.24
N GLY A 17 -29.36 -2.95 -14.66
CA GLY A 17 -28.16 -2.30 -15.17
C GLY A 17 -27.13 -3.42 -15.35
N GLN A 18 -26.74 -3.68 -16.59
CA GLN A 18 -25.70 -4.68 -16.83
C GLN A 18 -24.45 -4.11 -16.17
N ILE A 19 -23.99 -4.75 -15.13
CA ILE A 19 -22.67 -4.48 -14.52
C ILE A 19 -21.66 -4.81 -15.60
N LEU A 20 -21.04 -3.78 -16.18
CA LEU A 20 -20.08 -3.90 -17.26
C LEU A 20 -18.67 -4.07 -16.73
N GLY A 21 -18.41 -3.58 -15.52
CA GLY A 21 -17.15 -3.65 -14.81
C GLY A 21 -17.31 -4.10 -13.37
N SER A 22 -16.31 -4.76 -12.82
CA SER A 22 -16.23 -5.11 -11.41
C SER A 22 -14.83 -4.95 -10.86
N ILE A 23 -14.73 -4.65 -9.56
CA ILE A 23 -13.48 -4.62 -8.81
C ILE A 23 -13.23 -6.04 -8.29
N SER A 24 -12.23 -6.72 -8.83
CA SER A 24 -11.90 -8.09 -8.44
C SER A 24 -11.14 -8.16 -7.12
N SER A 25 -10.26 -7.18 -6.87
CA SER A 25 -9.54 -7.05 -5.61
C SER A 25 -8.96 -5.65 -5.41
N LEU A 26 -8.82 -5.26 -4.14
CA LEU A 26 -8.03 -4.12 -3.71
C LEU A 26 -6.86 -4.62 -2.85
N THR A 27 -5.65 -4.20 -3.17
CA THR A 27 -4.45 -4.54 -2.40
C THR A 27 -3.60 -3.31 -2.15
N ILE A 28 -2.80 -3.33 -1.08
CA ILE A 28 -1.92 -2.21 -0.72
C ILE A 28 -0.46 -2.65 -0.65
N SER A 29 0.44 -1.73 -0.95
CA SER A 29 1.88 -1.92 -0.78
C SER A 29 2.53 -0.62 -0.27
N PRO A 30 3.35 -0.70 0.79
CA PRO A 30 3.62 -1.87 1.62
C PRO A 30 2.38 -2.32 2.41
N VAL A 31 2.30 -3.59 2.81
CA VAL A 31 1.15 -4.15 3.56
C VAL A 31 0.97 -3.49 4.93
N ASN A 32 2.07 -3.11 5.56
CA ASN A 32 2.11 -2.37 6.83
C ASN A 32 2.88 -1.07 6.64
N PRO A 33 2.26 -0.04 6.05
CA PRO A 33 2.94 1.22 5.79
C PRO A 33 3.25 1.97 7.09
N ASN A 34 4.38 2.65 7.11
CA ASN A 34 4.68 3.62 8.16
C ASN A 34 4.43 5.06 7.66
N ASN A 35 4.50 6.02 8.56
CA ASN A 35 4.19 7.43 8.27
C ASN A 35 5.19 8.14 7.33
N THR A 36 6.23 7.46 6.86
CA THR A 36 7.19 7.98 5.86
C THR A 36 7.06 7.26 4.52
N ASP A 37 6.27 6.18 4.46
CA ASP A 37 6.10 5.39 3.24
C ASP A 37 5.12 6.05 2.27
N THR A 38 5.42 5.93 0.99
CA THR A 38 4.43 6.09 -0.06
C THR A 38 3.60 4.81 -0.15
N VAL A 39 2.28 4.95 -0.04
CA VAL A 39 1.37 3.80 -0.14
C VAL A 39 0.83 3.70 -1.57
N TYR A 40 0.89 2.51 -2.14
CA TYR A 40 0.26 2.20 -3.42
C TYR A 40 -0.96 1.32 -3.18
N VAL A 41 -2.09 1.71 -3.74
CA VAL A 41 -3.30 0.88 -3.80
C VAL A 41 -3.44 0.36 -5.21
N TYR A 42 -3.52 -0.96 -5.36
CA TYR A 42 -3.73 -1.65 -6.62
C TYR A 42 -5.17 -2.15 -6.67
N ALA A 43 -5.90 -1.73 -7.69
CA ALA A 43 -7.25 -2.18 -7.98
C ALA A 43 -7.22 -3.08 -9.20
N GLU A 44 -7.51 -4.37 -9.03
CA GLU A 44 -7.69 -5.30 -10.13
C GLU A 44 -9.13 -5.21 -10.63
N LEU A 45 -9.28 -4.88 -11.90
CA LEU A 45 -10.56 -4.60 -12.53
C LEU A 45 -10.84 -5.63 -13.63
N LEU A 46 -12.09 -6.06 -13.70
CA LEU A 46 -12.60 -7.00 -14.70
C LEU A 46 -13.77 -6.35 -15.45
N PHE A 47 -13.70 -6.35 -16.79
CA PHE A 47 -14.75 -5.83 -17.65
C PHE A 47 -15.20 -6.91 -18.64
N THR A 48 -16.50 -6.90 -18.94
CA THR A 48 -17.11 -7.80 -19.94
C THR A 48 -17.09 -7.18 -21.35
N SER A 49 -15.93 -6.66 -21.77
CA SER A 49 -15.75 -5.93 -23.02
C SER A 49 -14.39 -6.21 -23.65
N SER A 50 -14.28 -6.03 -24.96
CA SER A 50 -13.08 -6.30 -25.74
C SER A 50 -11.92 -5.33 -25.54
N GLY A 51 -12.07 -4.33 -24.69
CA GLY A 51 -11.04 -3.36 -24.34
C GLY A 51 -11.52 -2.52 -23.19
N CYS A 52 -10.59 -2.09 -22.36
CA CYS A 52 -10.88 -1.29 -21.16
C CYS A 52 -9.79 -0.23 -20.91
N PRO A 53 -9.47 0.64 -21.90
CA PRO A 53 -8.51 1.70 -21.68
C PRO A 53 -8.98 2.63 -20.57
N LEU A 54 -8.05 3.04 -19.72
CA LEU A 54 -8.29 4.05 -18.69
C LEU A 54 -8.63 5.38 -19.35
N ASP A 55 -9.72 6.01 -18.93
CA ASP A 55 -10.12 7.35 -19.33
C ASP A 55 -9.65 8.38 -18.30
N MET A 56 -10.10 8.23 -17.06
CA MET A 56 -9.66 9.09 -15.97
C MET A 56 -9.59 8.35 -14.63
N LYS A 57 -8.75 8.88 -13.75
CA LYS A 57 -8.53 8.36 -12.41
C LYS A 57 -8.21 9.51 -11.47
N SER A 58 -8.85 9.51 -10.30
CA SER A 58 -8.61 10.53 -9.28
C SER A 58 -8.78 9.97 -7.88
N HIS A 59 -8.18 10.64 -6.89
CA HIS A 59 -8.43 10.38 -5.49
C HIS A 59 -8.26 11.65 -4.66
N SER A 60 -8.89 11.67 -3.48
CA SER A 60 -8.75 12.73 -2.48
C SER A 60 -8.67 12.13 -1.09
N VAL A 61 -7.84 12.73 -0.23
CA VAL A 61 -7.68 12.34 1.18
C VAL A 61 -8.44 13.32 2.05
N LEU A 62 -9.47 12.82 2.74
CA LEU A 62 -10.36 13.60 3.62
C LEU A 62 -10.24 13.06 5.04
N GLY A 63 -9.26 13.55 5.80
CA GLY A 63 -8.91 12.96 7.10
C GLY A 63 -8.42 11.53 6.93
N ASN A 64 -9.10 10.58 7.54
CA ASN A 64 -8.77 9.16 7.46
C ASN A 64 -9.53 8.42 6.34
N ASN A 65 -10.37 9.12 5.59
CA ASN A 65 -11.08 8.55 4.45
C ASN A 65 -10.41 9.01 3.14
N ILE A 66 -10.13 8.05 2.28
CA ILE A 66 -9.58 8.28 0.95
C ILE A 66 -10.65 7.87 -0.04
N VAL A 67 -11.20 8.84 -0.76
CA VAL A 67 -12.20 8.61 -1.79
C VAL A 67 -11.51 8.62 -3.14
N ALA A 68 -11.68 7.55 -3.89
CA ALA A 68 -11.08 7.36 -5.20
C ALA A 68 -12.13 7.01 -6.25
N SER A 69 -11.85 7.39 -7.48
CA SER A 69 -12.66 7.02 -8.63
C SER A 69 -11.80 6.67 -9.82
N THR A 70 -12.24 5.69 -10.59
CA THR A 70 -11.63 5.33 -11.86
C THR A 70 -12.73 5.12 -12.91
N GLN A 71 -12.44 5.54 -14.15
CA GLN A 71 -13.33 5.40 -15.28
C GLN A 71 -12.58 4.77 -16.45
N HIS A 72 -13.21 3.75 -17.04
CA HIS A 72 -12.71 3.05 -18.21
C HIS A 72 -13.64 3.14 -19.40
N CYS A 73 -13.08 3.19 -20.61
CA CYS A 73 -13.85 3.18 -21.83
C CYS A 73 -13.90 1.75 -22.40
N LEU A 74 -15.10 1.28 -22.70
CA LEU A 74 -15.34 -0.10 -23.08
C LEU A 74 -15.55 -0.23 -24.58
N GLY A 75 -14.89 -1.23 -25.18
CA GLY A 75 -15.09 -1.61 -26.56
C GLY A 75 -16.48 -2.23 -26.80
N MET A 76 -16.87 -2.40 -28.06
CA MET A 76 -18.21 -2.85 -28.43
C MET A 76 -18.35 -4.38 -28.51
N LEU A 77 -17.26 -5.13 -28.46
CA LEU A 77 -17.28 -6.59 -28.57
C LEU A 77 -17.34 -7.24 -27.19
N THR A 78 -18.13 -8.29 -27.07
CA THR A 78 -18.17 -9.11 -25.84
C THR A 78 -16.89 -9.93 -25.73
N ALA A 79 -16.08 -9.61 -24.72
CA ALA A 79 -14.84 -10.30 -24.36
C ALA A 79 -14.55 -10.03 -22.88
N ILE A 80 -13.46 -10.53 -22.37
CA ILE A 80 -12.99 -10.22 -21.03
C ILE A 80 -11.76 -9.32 -21.15
N CYS A 81 -11.80 -8.18 -20.43
CA CYS A 81 -10.67 -7.28 -20.29
C CYS A 81 -10.32 -7.15 -18.82
N ASN A 82 -9.08 -7.50 -18.46
CA ASN A 82 -8.53 -7.31 -17.13
C ASN A 82 -7.52 -6.18 -17.17
N THR A 83 -7.55 -5.33 -16.17
CA THR A 83 -6.57 -4.25 -16.00
C THR A 83 -6.32 -3.97 -14.52
N THR A 84 -5.20 -3.34 -14.21
CA THR A 84 -4.86 -2.95 -12.85
C THR A 84 -4.65 -1.44 -12.80
N ASP A 85 -5.42 -0.78 -11.96
CA ASP A 85 -5.22 0.63 -11.66
C ASP A 85 -4.39 0.79 -10.40
N THR A 86 -3.44 1.71 -10.43
CA THR A 86 -2.57 2.00 -9.30
C THR A 86 -2.79 3.41 -8.81
N PHE A 87 -3.17 3.57 -7.55
CA PHE A 87 -3.27 4.85 -6.86
C PHE A 87 -2.06 5.06 -5.96
N LYS A 88 -1.39 6.20 -6.14
CA LYS A 88 -0.23 6.57 -5.33
C LYS A 88 -0.64 7.57 -4.26
N LEU A 89 -0.57 7.17 -3.00
CA LEU A 89 -0.84 8.02 -1.85
C LEU A 89 0.50 8.52 -1.28
N ASN A 90 0.60 9.82 -1.08
CA ASN A 90 1.74 10.40 -0.37
C ASN A 90 1.78 9.89 1.08
N PRO A 91 2.93 10.01 1.78
CA PRO A 91 3.03 9.62 3.18
C PRO A 91 1.86 10.16 4.02
N LEU A 92 1.25 9.27 4.79
CA LEU A 92 0.06 9.53 5.60
C LEU A 92 0.44 9.62 7.08
N VAL A 93 -0.35 10.36 7.84
CA VAL A 93 -0.18 10.42 9.30
C VAL A 93 -0.55 9.07 9.92
N VAL A 94 0.03 8.76 11.07
CA VAL A 94 -0.30 7.54 11.83
C VAL A 94 -1.80 7.45 12.10
N GLY A 95 -2.41 6.32 11.77
CA GLY A 95 -3.84 6.11 11.92
C GLY A 95 -4.39 4.98 11.06
N THR A 96 -5.66 4.69 11.24
CA THR A 96 -6.41 3.72 10.41
C THR A 96 -7.09 4.46 9.27
N TYR A 97 -6.84 4.05 8.06
CA TYR A 97 -7.39 4.65 6.84
C TYR A 97 -8.36 3.70 6.15
N THR A 98 -9.35 4.28 5.49
CA THR A 98 -10.28 3.59 4.61
C THR A 98 -10.10 4.15 3.21
N PHE A 99 -9.85 3.28 2.23
CA PHE A 99 -9.81 3.62 0.81
C PHE A 99 -11.06 3.08 0.14
N ASP A 100 -11.88 3.99 -0.38
CA ASP A 100 -13.17 3.74 -1.00
C ASP A 100 -13.05 4.04 -2.49
N LEU A 101 -13.13 3.00 -3.33
CA LEU A 101 -13.00 3.09 -4.78
C LEU A 101 -14.33 2.91 -5.47
N THR A 102 -14.70 3.90 -6.29
CA THR A 102 -15.83 3.83 -7.20
C THR A 102 -15.34 3.55 -8.61
N LEU A 103 -15.84 2.49 -9.24
CA LEU A 103 -15.60 2.13 -10.62
C LEU A 103 -16.76 2.59 -11.50
N SER A 104 -16.44 3.23 -12.62
CA SER A 104 -17.39 3.60 -13.66
C SER A 104 -16.87 3.23 -15.03
N SER A 105 -17.77 2.96 -15.96
CA SER A 105 -17.41 2.73 -17.36
C SER A 105 -18.28 3.53 -18.32
N GLY A 106 -17.75 3.74 -19.52
CA GLY A 106 -18.45 4.36 -20.64
C GLY A 106 -18.16 3.64 -21.94
N GLY A 107 -19.02 3.77 -22.94
CA GLY A 107 -18.82 3.14 -24.25
C GLY A 107 -17.91 3.94 -25.16
N GLY A 108 -17.05 3.28 -25.93
CA GLY A 108 -16.23 3.88 -26.97
C GLY A 108 -14.75 4.01 -26.61
N SER A 109 -14.08 4.97 -27.24
CA SER A 109 -12.67 5.30 -26.96
C SER A 109 -12.56 6.52 -26.06
N PRO A 110 -11.48 6.67 -25.27
CA PRO A 110 -11.25 7.87 -24.48
C PRO A 110 -11.20 9.17 -25.34
N PRO A 111 -11.83 10.28 -24.88
CA PRO A 111 -12.64 10.37 -23.68
C PRO A 111 -14.04 9.78 -23.89
N CYS A 112 -14.56 9.05 -22.91
CA CYS A 112 -15.91 8.49 -22.96
C CYS A 112 -16.78 9.04 -21.83
N THR A 113 -18.10 8.98 -22.02
CA THR A 113 -19.04 9.40 -20.99
C THR A 113 -19.39 8.23 -20.10
N ALA A 114 -19.16 8.35 -18.81
CA ALA A 114 -19.56 7.33 -17.84
C ALA A 114 -21.07 7.13 -17.82
N GLY A 115 -21.48 5.92 -17.45
CA GLY A 115 -22.87 5.62 -17.13
C GLY A 115 -23.37 6.49 -15.94
N ILE A 116 -24.68 6.60 -15.81
CA ILE A 116 -25.31 7.37 -14.72
C ILE A 116 -25.09 6.72 -13.36
N VAL A 117 -24.96 5.40 -13.34
CA VAL A 117 -24.73 4.61 -12.12
C VAL A 117 -23.33 4.01 -12.20
N PRO A 118 -22.55 4.06 -11.12
CA PRO A 118 -21.28 3.35 -11.05
C PRO A 118 -21.46 1.85 -11.32
N ASP A 119 -20.45 1.22 -11.90
CA ASP A 119 -20.47 -0.22 -12.16
C ASP A 119 -20.25 -1.02 -10.87
N ASP A 120 -19.33 -0.54 -10.02
CA ASP A 120 -18.96 -1.22 -8.79
C ASP A 120 -18.34 -0.24 -7.77
N ASN A 121 -18.30 -0.67 -6.51
CA ASN A 121 -17.66 0.04 -5.42
C ASN A 121 -17.05 -0.98 -4.47
N ASP A 122 -15.80 -0.77 -4.06
CA ASP A 122 -15.13 -1.62 -3.09
C ASP A 122 -14.28 -0.79 -2.11
N VAL A 123 -14.07 -1.33 -0.92
CA VAL A 123 -13.44 -0.63 0.19
C VAL A 123 -12.37 -1.50 0.84
N ILE A 124 -11.18 -0.93 1.03
CA ILE A 124 -10.12 -1.56 1.82
C ILE A 124 -9.70 -0.66 2.97
N SER A 125 -9.42 -1.25 4.13
CA SER A 125 -8.89 -0.53 5.29
C SER A 125 -7.47 -0.96 5.60
N PHE A 126 -6.63 -0.02 6.05
CA PHE A 126 -5.24 -0.29 6.43
C PHE A 126 -4.78 0.65 7.56
N ASN A 127 -3.72 0.22 8.26
CA ASN A 127 -3.13 0.98 9.34
C ASN A 127 -1.78 1.54 8.93
N VAL A 128 -1.58 2.85 9.17
CA VAL A 128 -0.28 3.51 9.07
C VAL A 128 0.30 3.59 10.47
N VAL A 129 1.49 3.01 10.64
CA VAL A 129 2.19 2.99 11.92
C VAL A 129 3.31 4.03 11.98
N THR A 130 3.81 4.31 13.17
CA THR A 130 5.01 5.15 13.33
C THR A 130 6.21 4.42 12.72
N SER A 131 7.06 5.12 11.97
CA SER A 131 8.35 4.57 11.60
C SER A 131 9.16 4.40 12.88
N VAL A 132 9.37 3.17 13.30
CA VAL A 132 10.36 2.85 14.35
C VAL A 132 11.73 2.90 13.68
N GLY A 133 12.35 4.08 13.70
CA GLY A 133 13.78 4.18 13.48
C GLY A 133 14.45 3.35 14.57
N ILE A 134 15.22 2.34 14.20
CA ILE A 134 16.26 1.86 15.10
C ILE A 134 17.24 3.04 15.16
N GLU A 135 17.10 3.89 16.17
CA GLU A 135 18.22 4.74 16.54
C GLU A 135 19.32 3.75 16.94
N GLU A 136 20.27 3.56 16.06
CA GLU A 136 21.57 3.05 16.44
C GLU A 136 22.05 4.04 17.52
N GLN A 137 21.80 3.69 18.79
CA GLN A 137 22.43 4.41 19.89
C GLN A 137 23.92 4.26 19.64
N THR A 138 24.51 5.29 19.05
CA THR A 138 25.95 5.49 19.06
C THR A 138 26.31 5.80 20.51
N THR A 139 26.19 4.79 21.37
CA THR A 139 26.77 4.83 22.71
C THR A 139 28.25 5.02 22.46
N LYS A 140 28.74 6.19 22.90
CA LYS A 140 30.16 6.48 22.81
C LYS A 140 30.91 5.30 23.41
N LYS A 141 31.69 4.62 22.54
CA LYS A 141 32.43 3.41 22.92
C LYS A 141 33.45 3.77 24.01
N GLU A 142 33.17 3.35 25.23
CA GLU A 142 34.02 3.60 26.37
C GLU A 142 34.67 2.30 26.86
N LEU A 143 35.97 2.34 27.10
CA LEU A 143 36.72 1.21 27.65
C LEU A 143 36.31 0.98 29.11
N LEU A 144 35.78 -0.21 29.41
CA LEU A 144 35.44 -0.60 30.77
C LEU A 144 36.67 -1.11 31.53
N TYR A 145 37.35 -2.12 30.98
CA TYR A 145 38.55 -2.71 31.59
C TYR A 145 39.36 -3.51 30.54
N THR A 146 40.54 -3.90 30.93
CA THR A 146 41.43 -4.74 30.09
C THR A 146 41.72 -6.10 30.77
N THR A 147 41.76 -7.15 29.96
CA THR A 147 42.11 -8.50 30.46
C THR A 147 43.28 -9.09 29.70
N ASP A 148 43.95 -10.08 30.30
CA ASP A 148 44.86 -10.95 29.59
C ASP A 148 44.09 -11.98 28.71
N ILE A 149 44.79 -12.79 27.95
CA ILE A 149 44.22 -13.82 27.09
C ILE A 149 43.50 -14.95 27.87
N LEU A 150 43.66 -15.00 29.19
CA LEU A 150 43.00 -15.95 30.09
C LEU A 150 41.78 -15.34 30.77
N GLY A 151 41.42 -14.08 30.41
CA GLY A 151 40.27 -13.37 30.97
C GLY A 151 40.51 -12.75 32.36
N ARG A 152 41.72 -12.68 32.88
CA ARG A 152 42.04 -12.07 34.16
C ARG A 152 42.21 -10.56 33.96
N GLU A 153 41.50 -9.77 34.75
CA GLU A 153 41.64 -8.32 34.71
C GLU A 153 43.05 -7.89 35.11
N ILE A 154 43.71 -7.15 34.24
CA ILE A 154 45.07 -6.63 34.49
C ILE A 154 45.15 -5.18 34.01
N PRO A 155 45.93 -4.36 34.72
CA PRO A 155 46.18 -3.00 34.27
C PRO A 155 46.94 -3.01 32.93
N PHE A 156 46.82 -1.90 32.20
CA PHE A 156 47.56 -1.69 30.97
C PHE A 156 49.04 -2.01 31.11
N LYS A 157 49.55 -2.90 30.25
CA LYS A 157 50.97 -3.29 30.20
C LYS A 157 51.45 -3.20 28.74
N PRO A 158 52.44 -2.37 28.43
CA PRO A 158 53.01 -2.31 27.09
C PRO A 158 53.67 -3.64 26.65
N ASN A 159 53.76 -3.86 25.35
CA ASN A 159 54.36 -5.04 24.73
C ASN A 159 53.69 -6.37 25.11
N THR A 160 52.45 -6.33 25.58
CA THR A 160 51.64 -7.50 25.95
C THR A 160 50.32 -7.42 25.23
N PRO A 161 49.85 -8.52 24.56
CA PRO A 161 48.54 -8.53 23.96
C PRO A 161 47.44 -8.56 25.02
N LEU A 162 46.56 -7.55 24.98
CA LEU A 162 45.45 -7.38 25.90
C LEU A 162 44.13 -7.41 25.15
N LEU A 163 43.06 -7.84 25.82
CA LEU A 163 41.68 -7.72 25.38
C LEU A 163 41.10 -6.49 26.05
N TYR A 164 40.59 -5.55 25.21
CA TYR A 164 39.93 -4.34 25.60
C TYR A 164 38.43 -4.57 25.55
N ILE A 165 37.75 -4.46 26.68
CA ILE A 165 36.32 -4.72 26.81
C ILE A 165 35.62 -3.37 26.96
N TYR A 166 34.64 -3.12 26.07
CA TYR A 166 33.93 -1.86 25.99
C TYR A 166 32.49 -1.97 26.52
N ASN A 167 31.89 -0.82 26.85
CA ASN A 167 30.52 -0.72 27.36
C ASN A 167 29.43 -1.19 26.38
N ASP A 168 29.74 -1.28 25.08
CA ASP A 168 28.86 -1.80 24.03
C ASP A 168 28.94 -3.33 23.86
N GLY A 169 29.71 -4.01 24.74
CA GLY A 169 29.94 -5.46 24.68
C GLY A 169 30.99 -5.89 23.65
N THR A 170 31.57 -4.96 22.91
CA THR A 170 32.65 -5.30 21.96
C THR A 170 33.95 -5.61 22.68
N VAL A 171 34.73 -6.56 22.12
CA VAL A 171 36.03 -6.93 22.61
C VAL A 171 37.08 -6.75 21.51
N GLU A 172 38.10 -5.97 21.75
CA GLU A 172 39.19 -5.74 20.80
C GLU A 172 40.51 -6.26 21.35
N ARG A 173 41.27 -7.00 20.53
CA ARG A 173 42.63 -7.42 20.86
C ARG A 173 43.62 -6.37 20.39
N LYS A 174 44.34 -5.76 21.32
CA LYS A 174 45.38 -4.75 21.05
C LYS A 174 46.68 -5.07 21.73
N MET A 175 47.80 -4.75 21.09
CA MET A 175 49.13 -4.73 21.67
C MET A 175 49.74 -3.37 21.39
N ILE A 176 50.02 -2.60 22.45
CA ILE A 176 50.65 -1.31 22.30
C ILE A 176 52.14 -1.49 22.50
N ILE A 177 52.92 -1.25 21.46
CA ILE A 177 54.39 -1.32 21.48
C ILE A 177 54.88 0.01 22.01
N LYS A 178 55.71 -0.05 23.03
CA LYS A 178 56.43 1.10 23.56
C LYS A 178 57.83 1.06 23.00
N GLU A 179 58.20 2.01 22.18
CA GLU A 179 59.60 2.27 21.75
C GLU A 179 60.43 2.79 22.91
#